data_41a0a608021233c885cb5eafb1e15b35
#
_entry.id   41a0a608021233c885cb5eafb1e15b35
#
_cell.length_a   1.000
_cell.length_b   1.000
_cell.length_c   1.000
_cell.angle_alpha   90.00
_cell.angle_beta   90.00
_cell.angle_gamma   90.00
#
_symmetry.space_group_name_H-M   'P 1'
#
loop_
_entity.id
_entity.type
_entity.pdbx_description
1 polymer ?
#
loop_
_entity_poly.entity_id
_entity_poly.type
_entity_poly.pdbx_seq_one_letter_code
_entity_poly.pdbx_strand_id
1 'polypeptide(L)'
;LHTANRRQRQMCIRDSPVYVFSVGYGLSVAAQGIGLLAAASASGVWISNLCLAHLLGAVFYGVRLGAFLYWRSVTWTEWGQRAKNAPEAKPMPPPARLMVILTCALLYAFMCSPMLWHVQTANVLPASQNVVVVVGLVVQWLGAVLEAVADQQKSDYKRSEAGTSRWCDVGVWARCRHANYLGEVMFWVGTFVAGVPGM
;
A
#
# COMPACT_ATOMS: atom_id res chain seq x y z
N LEU A 1 -21.04 12.37 -28.51
CA LEU A 1 -19.58 12.39 -28.75
C LEU A 1 -18.78 12.62 -27.45
N HIS A 2 -19.19 13.52 -26.55
CA HIS A 2 -18.47 13.80 -25.28
C HIS A 2 -18.49 12.66 -24.26
N THR A 3 -19.58 11.89 -24.15
CA THR A 3 -19.75 10.79 -23.19
C THR A 3 -19.01 9.52 -23.61
N ALA A 4 -18.98 9.20 -24.91
CA ALA A 4 -18.22 8.07 -25.46
C ALA A 4 -16.71 8.27 -25.26
N ASN A 5 -16.22 9.50 -25.46
CA ASN A 5 -14.83 9.87 -25.25
C ASN A 5 -14.40 9.82 -23.77
N ARG A 6 -15.31 10.08 -22.81
CA ARG A 6 -15.05 9.88 -21.37
C ARG A 6 -14.92 8.41 -20.99
N ARG A 7 -15.80 7.53 -21.50
CA ARG A 7 -15.74 6.08 -21.22
C ARG A 7 -14.48 5.43 -21.81
N GLN A 8 -14.11 5.80 -23.01
CA GLN A 8 -12.90 5.30 -23.67
C GLN A 8 -11.63 5.77 -22.95
N ARG A 9 -11.61 7.00 -22.41
CA ARG A 9 -10.52 7.54 -21.58
C ARG A 9 -10.41 6.85 -20.23
N GLN A 10 -11.53 6.52 -19.59
CA GLN A 10 -11.53 5.77 -18.32
C GLN A 10 -11.03 4.33 -18.51
N MET A 11 -11.32 3.70 -19.65
CA MET A 11 -10.76 2.39 -19.98
C MET A 11 -9.24 2.44 -20.18
N CYS A 12 -8.69 3.40 -20.94
CA CYS A 12 -7.25 3.54 -21.13
C CYS A 12 -6.45 3.79 -19.84
N ILE A 13 -7.03 4.53 -18.88
CA ILE A 13 -6.40 4.75 -17.56
C ILE A 13 -6.44 3.47 -16.73
N ARG A 14 -7.54 2.73 -16.77
CA ARG A 14 -7.76 1.49 -16.03
C ARG A 14 -6.88 0.34 -16.52
N ASP A 15 -6.54 0.33 -17.81
CA ASP A 15 -5.70 -0.68 -18.43
C ASP A 15 -4.21 -0.31 -18.42
N SER A 16 -3.84 0.85 -17.85
CA SER A 16 -2.43 1.20 -17.65
C SER A 16 -1.78 0.23 -16.66
N PRO A 17 -0.64 -0.40 -17.00
CA PRO A 17 0.10 -1.27 -16.09
C PRO A 17 0.37 -0.60 -14.73
N VAL A 18 0.71 0.69 -14.73
CA VAL A 18 0.98 1.48 -13.51
C VAL A 18 -0.24 1.53 -12.57
N TYR A 19 -1.46 1.63 -13.11
CA TYR A 19 -2.67 1.64 -12.31
C TYR A 19 -2.93 0.29 -11.64
N VAL A 20 -2.81 -0.80 -12.42
CA VAL A 20 -2.99 -2.16 -11.91
C VAL A 20 -1.96 -2.48 -10.83
N PHE A 21 -0.71 -2.05 -11.01
CA PHE A 21 0.34 -2.23 -10.00
C PHE A 21 0.09 -1.42 -8.74
N SER A 22 -0.30 -0.15 -8.86
CA SER A 22 -0.42 0.74 -7.70
C SER A 22 -1.65 0.43 -6.84
N VAL A 23 -2.83 0.33 -7.46
CA VAL A 23 -4.07 0.01 -6.73
C VAL A 23 -4.09 -1.46 -6.32
N GLY A 24 -3.63 -2.34 -7.21
CA GLY A 24 -3.51 -3.78 -6.95
C GLY A 24 -2.60 -4.11 -5.77
N TYR A 25 -1.50 -3.37 -5.61
CA TYR A 25 -0.60 -3.49 -4.46
C TYR A 25 -1.33 -3.26 -3.14
N GLY A 26 -1.97 -2.09 -2.97
CA GLY A 26 -2.72 -1.79 -1.76
C GLY A 26 -3.80 -2.84 -1.45
N LEU A 27 -4.61 -3.19 -2.46
CA LEU A 27 -5.66 -4.21 -2.30
C LEU A 27 -5.10 -5.60 -1.96
N SER A 28 -3.94 -5.97 -2.52
CA SER A 28 -3.28 -7.24 -2.22
C SER A 28 -2.82 -7.32 -0.76
N VAL A 29 -2.25 -6.23 -0.23
CA VAL A 29 -1.83 -6.15 1.19
C VAL A 29 -3.05 -6.27 2.11
N ALA A 30 -4.12 -5.53 1.82
CA ALA A 30 -5.36 -5.62 2.60
C ALA A 30 -5.99 -7.02 2.54
N ALA A 31 -6.05 -7.63 1.35
CA ALA A 31 -6.61 -8.98 1.17
C ALA A 31 -5.81 -10.03 1.93
N GLN A 32 -4.49 -9.92 2.00
CA GLN A 32 -3.66 -10.84 2.79
C GLN A 32 -3.90 -10.68 4.29
N GLY A 33 -4.00 -9.44 4.80
CA GLY A 33 -4.36 -9.19 6.19
C GLY A 33 -5.73 -9.78 6.56
N ILE A 34 -6.75 -9.56 5.72
CA ILE A 34 -8.09 -10.13 5.91
C ILE A 34 -8.06 -11.66 5.79
N GLY A 35 -7.33 -12.19 4.81
CA GLY A 35 -7.19 -13.64 4.60
C GLY A 35 -6.55 -14.35 5.79
N LEU A 36 -5.52 -13.76 6.39
CA LEU A 36 -4.88 -14.29 7.61
C LEU A 36 -5.83 -14.26 8.81
N LEU A 37 -6.61 -13.17 8.99
CA LEU A 37 -7.64 -13.09 10.03
C LEU A 37 -8.70 -14.17 9.85
N ALA A 38 -9.21 -14.35 8.63
CA ALA A 38 -10.20 -15.35 8.32
C ALA A 38 -9.68 -16.77 8.51
N ALA A 39 -8.45 -17.06 8.05
CA ALA A 39 -7.82 -18.37 8.20
C ALA A 39 -7.58 -18.71 9.68
N ALA A 40 -7.09 -17.77 10.49
CA ALA A 40 -6.90 -17.97 11.91
C ALA A 40 -8.23 -18.25 12.63
N SER A 41 -9.28 -17.49 12.30
CA SER A 41 -10.63 -17.70 12.86
C SER A 41 -11.20 -19.06 12.48
N ALA A 42 -11.07 -19.47 11.21
CA ALA A 42 -11.55 -20.76 10.72
C ALA A 42 -10.80 -21.96 11.34
N SER A 43 -9.53 -21.77 11.66
CA SER A 43 -8.67 -22.80 12.27
C SER A 43 -8.75 -22.82 13.82
N GLY A 44 -9.57 -21.96 14.42
CA GLY A 44 -9.68 -21.86 15.89
C GLY A 44 -8.41 -21.32 16.56
N VAL A 45 -7.51 -20.71 15.81
CA VAL A 45 -6.29 -20.12 16.35
C VAL A 45 -6.64 -18.84 17.12
N TRP A 46 -6.24 -18.79 18.37
CA TRP A 46 -6.40 -17.59 19.20
C TRP A 46 -5.48 -16.47 18.67
N ILE A 47 -6.04 -15.31 18.40
CA ILE A 47 -5.29 -14.12 17.96
C ILE A 47 -5.12 -13.18 19.16
N SER A 48 -3.88 -12.93 19.58
CA SER A 48 -3.58 -11.94 20.61
C SER A 48 -3.89 -10.52 20.13
N ASN A 49 -4.11 -9.58 21.05
CA ASN A 49 -4.37 -8.18 20.69
C ASN A 49 -3.22 -7.56 19.87
N LEU A 50 -1.96 -7.95 20.13
CA LEU A 50 -0.80 -7.48 19.36
C LEU A 50 -0.82 -8.05 17.95
N CYS A 51 -1.13 -9.32 17.79
CA CYS A 51 -1.29 -9.94 16.47
C CYS A 51 -2.45 -9.31 15.68
N LEU A 52 -3.58 -9.07 16.34
CA LEU A 52 -4.71 -8.37 15.74
C LEU A 52 -4.31 -6.96 15.27
N ALA A 53 -3.58 -6.18 16.10
CA ALA A 53 -3.10 -4.86 15.74
C ALA A 53 -2.14 -4.90 14.52
N HIS A 54 -1.31 -5.95 14.41
CA HIS A 54 -0.41 -6.18 13.27
C HIS A 54 -1.21 -6.36 11.96
N LEU A 55 -2.19 -7.27 11.98
CA LEU A 55 -3.02 -7.56 10.81
C LEU A 55 -3.92 -6.37 10.42
N LEU A 56 -4.52 -5.71 11.41
CA LEU A 56 -5.32 -4.50 11.17
C LEU A 56 -4.47 -3.36 10.59
N GLY A 57 -3.20 -3.24 10.97
CA GLY A 57 -2.25 -2.31 10.37
C GLY A 57 -2.09 -2.53 8.87
N ALA A 58 -1.97 -3.79 8.43
CA ALA A 58 -1.88 -4.13 7.01
C ALA A 58 -3.20 -3.88 6.27
N VAL A 59 -4.34 -4.22 6.87
CA VAL A 59 -5.66 -3.94 6.27
C VAL A 59 -5.86 -2.43 6.10
N PHE A 60 -5.59 -1.66 7.16
CA PHE A 60 -5.69 -0.20 7.12
C PHE A 60 -4.79 0.39 6.04
N TYR A 61 -3.51 0.01 6.03
CA TYR A 61 -2.53 0.47 5.04
C TYR A 61 -2.99 0.18 3.62
N GLY A 62 -3.36 -1.06 3.34
CA GLY A 62 -3.73 -1.49 2.00
C GLY A 62 -5.03 -0.85 1.50
N VAL A 63 -6.08 -0.79 2.33
CA VAL A 63 -7.35 -0.13 2.00
C VAL A 63 -7.13 1.36 1.76
N ARG A 64 -6.42 2.04 2.68
CA ARG A 64 -6.15 3.48 2.57
C ARG A 64 -5.37 3.79 1.29
N LEU A 65 -4.28 3.05 1.03
CA LEU A 65 -3.45 3.27 -0.16
C LEU A 65 -4.23 3.00 -1.44
N GLY A 66 -4.93 1.87 -1.50
CA GLY A 66 -5.75 1.51 -2.67
C GLY A 66 -6.86 2.54 -2.93
N ALA A 67 -7.58 2.96 -1.90
CA ALA A 67 -8.62 3.98 -2.01
C ALA A 67 -8.06 5.35 -2.44
N PHE A 68 -6.92 5.78 -1.85
CA PHE A 68 -6.27 7.02 -2.20
C PHE A 68 -5.80 7.04 -3.67
N LEU A 69 -5.16 5.97 -4.12
CA LEU A 69 -4.68 5.87 -5.50
C LEU A 69 -5.84 5.79 -6.50
N TYR A 70 -6.91 5.05 -6.16
CA TYR A 70 -8.13 5.03 -6.95
C TYR A 70 -8.75 6.42 -7.06
N TRP A 71 -8.98 7.07 -5.92
CA TRP A 71 -9.56 8.42 -5.89
C TRP A 71 -8.71 9.42 -6.69
N ARG A 72 -7.39 9.40 -6.52
CA ARG A 72 -6.47 10.23 -7.27
C ARG A 72 -6.55 10.00 -8.78
N SER A 73 -6.71 8.75 -9.21
CA SER A 73 -6.81 8.42 -10.63
C SER A 73 -8.10 8.91 -11.29
N VAL A 74 -9.18 8.98 -10.51
CA VAL A 74 -10.50 9.43 -11.01
C VAL A 74 -10.61 10.95 -11.00
N THR A 75 -10.02 11.62 -10.00
CA THR A 75 -10.21 13.06 -9.78
C THR A 75 -9.15 13.94 -10.43
N TRP A 76 -7.94 13.43 -10.70
CA TRP A 76 -6.85 14.24 -11.23
C TRP A 76 -6.81 14.29 -12.75
N THR A 77 -7.17 15.46 -13.29
CA THR A 77 -7.14 15.76 -14.75
C THR A 77 -5.72 15.72 -15.32
N GLU A 78 -4.68 16.05 -14.55
CA GLU A 78 -3.28 16.02 -15.03
C GLU A 78 -2.77 14.59 -15.33
N TRP A 79 -3.15 13.60 -14.50
CA TRP A 79 -2.86 12.20 -14.80
C TRP A 79 -3.56 11.75 -16.08
N GLY A 80 -4.79 12.19 -16.28
CA GLY A 80 -5.53 11.96 -17.52
C GLY A 80 -4.86 12.64 -18.73
N GLN A 81 -4.26 13.81 -18.56
CA GLN A 81 -3.54 14.50 -19.65
C GLN A 81 -2.17 13.85 -19.94
N ARG A 82 -1.42 13.44 -18.92
CA ARG A 82 -0.17 12.68 -19.11
C ARG A 82 -0.41 11.34 -19.79
N ALA A 83 -1.50 10.65 -19.44
CA ALA A 83 -1.89 9.42 -20.10
C ALA A 83 -2.30 9.65 -21.57
N LYS A 84 -2.86 10.84 -21.92
CA LYS A 84 -3.18 11.21 -23.29
C LYS A 84 -1.95 11.52 -24.15
N ASN A 85 -0.91 12.07 -23.51
CA ASN A 85 0.32 12.50 -24.19
C ASN A 85 1.41 11.42 -24.12
N ALA A 86 1.18 10.33 -23.39
CA ALA A 86 2.07 9.18 -23.42
C ALA A 86 1.98 8.49 -24.79
N PRO A 87 3.12 8.20 -25.43
CA PRO A 87 3.11 7.39 -26.67
C PRO A 87 2.35 6.10 -26.37
N GLU A 88 1.50 5.65 -27.34
CA GLU A 88 0.76 4.39 -27.19
C GLU A 88 1.72 3.26 -26.82
N ALA A 89 1.71 2.89 -25.55
CA ALA A 89 2.51 1.77 -25.10
C ALA A 89 1.99 0.51 -25.78
N LYS A 90 2.83 -0.16 -26.55
CA LYS A 90 2.48 -1.46 -27.13
C LYS A 90 1.99 -2.38 -26.02
N PRO A 91 0.84 -3.05 -26.21
CA PRO A 91 0.32 -3.97 -25.20
C PRO A 91 1.36 -5.04 -24.88
N MET A 92 1.61 -5.26 -23.61
CA MET A 92 2.56 -6.27 -23.15
C MET A 92 2.11 -7.67 -23.63
N PRO A 93 2.99 -8.49 -24.20
CA PRO A 93 2.66 -9.84 -24.62
C PRO A 93 2.11 -10.67 -23.46
N PRO A 94 1.11 -11.55 -23.67
CA PRO A 94 0.50 -12.33 -22.60
C PRO A 94 1.48 -13.05 -21.67
N PRO A 95 2.54 -13.74 -22.16
CA PRO A 95 3.49 -14.41 -21.27
C PRO A 95 4.28 -13.44 -20.39
N ALA A 96 4.68 -12.26 -20.91
CA ALA A 96 5.37 -11.24 -20.13
C ALA A 96 4.44 -10.66 -19.05
N ARG A 97 3.16 -10.44 -19.38
CA ARG A 97 2.15 -9.99 -18.42
C ARG A 97 1.95 -11.00 -17.29
N LEU A 98 1.85 -12.29 -17.61
CA LEU A 98 1.74 -13.36 -16.63
C LEU A 98 2.96 -13.40 -15.71
N MET A 99 4.18 -13.33 -16.28
CA MET A 99 5.42 -13.31 -15.51
C MET A 99 5.46 -12.15 -14.50
N VAL A 100 5.07 -10.96 -14.92
CA VAL A 100 5.00 -9.79 -14.03
C VAL A 100 3.99 -10.00 -12.91
N ILE A 101 2.79 -10.50 -13.22
CA ILE A 101 1.76 -10.78 -12.21
C ILE A 101 2.27 -11.79 -11.18
N LEU A 102 2.88 -12.89 -11.61
CA LEU A 102 3.41 -13.92 -10.72
C LEU A 102 4.55 -13.36 -9.84
N THR A 103 5.47 -12.60 -10.43
CA THR A 103 6.57 -11.99 -9.67
C THR A 103 6.05 -11.03 -8.60
N CYS A 104 5.08 -10.18 -8.94
CA CYS A 104 4.46 -9.26 -7.97
C CYS A 104 3.68 -10.02 -6.88
N ALA A 105 2.94 -11.07 -7.24
CA ALA A 105 2.21 -11.88 -6.29
C ALA A 105 3.14 -12.55 -5.27
N LEU A 106 4.26 -13.13 -5.74
CA LEU A 106 5.27 -13.73 -4.88
C LEU A 106 5.95 -12.69 -3.99
N LEU A 107 6.29 -11.51 -4.54
CA LEU A 107 6.87 -10.42 -3.77
C LEU A 107 5.92 -9.98 -2.64
N TYR A 108 4.64 -9.77 -2.94
CA TYR A 108 3.66 -9.34 -1.93
C TYR A 108 3.42 -10.43 -0.88
N ALA A 109 3.36 -11.70 -1.27
CA ALA A 109 3.26 -12.81 -0.33
C ALA A 109 4.48 -12.85 0.60
N PHE A 110 5.69 -12.66 0.06
CA PHE A 110 6.92 -12.60 0.84
C PHE A 110 6.93 -11.41 1.82
N MET A 111 6.55 -10.23 1.36
CA MET A 111 6.48 -9.03 2.20
C MET A 111 5.46 -9.17 3.36
N CYS A 112 4.40 -9.95 3.16
CA CYS A 112 3.39 -10.20 4.18
C CYS A 112 3.70 -11.43 5.07
N SER A 113 4.74 -12.22 4.78
CA SER A 113 5.09 -13.41 5.55
C SER A 113 5.35 -13.16 7.05
N PRO A 114 5.90 -12.01 7.51
CA PRO A 114 6.06 -11.73 8.94
C PRO A 114 4.74 -11.75 9.71
N MET A 115 3.64 -11.37 9.07
CA MET A 115 2.31 -11.44 9.68
C MET A 115 1.84 -12.88 9.86
N LEU A 116 2.13 -13.76 8.87
CA LEU A 116 1.82 -15.18 8.98
C LEU A 116 2.57 -15.82 10.16
N TRP A 117 3.86 -15.56 10.31
CA TRP A 117 4.65 -16.07 11.44
C TRP A 117 4.10 -15.57 12.79
N HIS A 118 3.74 -14.28 12.86
CA HIS A 118 3.13 -13.74 14.08
C HIS A 118 1.82 -14.46 14.43
N VAL A 119 0.97 -14.78 13.44
CA VAL A 119 -0.28 -15.53 13.66
C VAL A 119 0.02 -16.95 14.18
N GLN A 120 1.00 -17.65 13.60
CA GLN A 120 1.34 -19.02 13.99
C GLN A 120 1.92 -19.13 15.40
N THR A 121 2.57 -18.07 15.88
CA THR A 121 3.28 -18.07 17.16
C THR A 121 2.62 -17.22 18.24
N ALA A 122 1.51 -16.54 17.92
CA ALA A 122 0.84 -15.61 18.82
C ALA A 122 0.52 -16.17 20.23
N ASN A 123 0.35 -17.50 20.34
CA ASN A 123 0.02 -18.19 21.59
C ASN A 123 1.24 -18.72 22.37
N VAL A 124 2.42 -18.71 21.75
CA VAL A 124 3.63 -19.36 22.27
C VAL A 124 4.73 -18.34 22.59
N LEU A 125 4.54 -17.08 22.17
CA LEU A 125 5.54 -16.03 22.37
C LEU A 125 5.73 -15.70 23.85
N PRO A 126 6.98 -15.77 24.36
CA PRO A 126 7.29 -15.32 25.72
C PRO A 126 6.96 -13.84 25.91
N ALA A 127 6.49 -13.46 27.09
CA ALA A 127 6.15 -12.07 27.39
C ALA A 127 7.32 -11.08 27.14
N SER A 128 8.58 -11.56 27.30
CA SER A 128 9.77 -10.76 27.01
C SER A 128 9.89 -10.34 25.53
N GLN A 129 9.35 -11.11 24.60
CA GLN A 129 9.37 -10.80 23.18
C GLN A 129 8.27 -9.82 22.77
N ASN A 130 7.25 -9.61 23.60
CA ASN A 130 6.20 -8.63 23.34
C ASN A 130 6.75 -7.21 23.16
N VAL A 131 7.88 -6.87 23.79
CA VAL A 131 8.52 -5.55 23.61
C VAL A 131 8.94 -5.35 22.15
N VAL A 132 9.53 -6.36 21.52
CA VAL A 132 9.94 -6.30 20.09
C VAL A 132 8.71 -6.15 19.20
N VAL A 133 7.66 -6.92 19.47
CA VAL A 133 6.39 -6.81 18.76
C VAL A 133 5.81 -5.40 18.87
N VAL A 134 5.73 -4.86 20.09
CA VAL A 134 5.20 -3.50 20.32
C VAL A 134 6.01 -2.44 19.58
N VAL A 135 7.34 -2.51 19.64
CA VAL A 135 8.22 -1.58 18.91
C VAL A 135 7.94 -1.67 17.39
N GLY A 136 7.87 -2.90 16.87
CA GLY A 136 7.53 -3.13 15.46
C GLY A 136 6.17 -2.53 15.08
N LEU A 137 5.14 -2.75 15.90
CA LEU A 137 3.81 -2.20 15.69
C LEU A 137 3.78 -0.67 15.71
N VAL A 138 4.47 -0.06 16.67
CA VAL A 138 4.58 1.41 16.74
C VAL A 138 5.20 1.95 15.46
N VAL A 139 6.28 1.36 14.98
CA VAL A 139 6.94 1.78 13.73
C VAL A 139 6.03 1.55 12.52
N GLN A 140 5.33 0.41 12.45
CA GLN A 140 4.38 0.09 11.40
C GLN A 140 3.27 1.14 11.29
N TRP A 141 2.60 1.43 12.41
CA TRP A 141 1.48 2.38 12.42
C TRP A 141 1.93 3.82 12.18
N LEU A 142 3.08 4.24 12.74
CA LEU A 142 3.66 5.55 12.44
C LEU A 142 4.02 5.68 10.96
N GLY A 143 4.56 4.61 10.35
CA GLY A 143 4.82 4.57 8.91
C GLY A 143 3.57 4.75 8.08
N ALA A 144 2.51 4.00 8.39
CA ALA A 144 1.22 4.10 7.69
C ALA A 144 0.59 5.51 7.79
N VAL A 145 0.66 6.12 8.97
CA VAL A 145 0.15 7.49 9.20
C VAL A 145 1.01 8.52 8.47
N LEU A 146 2.34 8.40 8.56
CA LEU A 146 3.27 9.32 7.88
C LEU A 146 3.03 9.32 6.36
N GLU A 147 2.91 8.15 5.76
CA GLU A 147 2.62 8.02 4.33
C GLU A 147 1.27 8.63 3.97
N ALA A 148 0.22 8.37 4.77
CA ALA A 148 -1.10 8.94 4.54
C ALA A 148 -1.08 10.47 4.57
N VAL A 149 -0.43 11.06 5.57
CA VAL A 149 -0.28 12.51 5.71
C VAL A 149 0.55 13.09 4.56
N ALA A 150 1.66 12.43 4.20
CA ALA A 150 2.53 12.88 3.12
C ALA A 150 1.80 12.87 1.77
N ASP A 151 1.06 11.82 1.47
CA ASP A 151 0.27 11.68 0.25
C ASP A 151 -0.81 12.76 0.15
N GLN A 152 -1.53 13.01 1.26
CA GLN A 152 -2.56 14.04 1.31
C GLN A 152 -1.96 15.44 1.12
N GLN A 153 -0.92 15.78 1.87
CA GLN A 153 -0.26 17.10 1.76
C GLN A 153 0.27 17.34 0.34
N LYS A 154 0.88 16.33 -0.29
CA LYS A 154 1.35 16.43 -1.67
C LYS A 154 0.21 16.63 -2.65
N SER A 155 -0.92 15.95 -2.42
CA SER A 155 -2.11 16.09 -3.26
C SER A 155 -2.72 17.48 -3.15
N ASP A 156 -2.85 18.01 -1.94
CA ASP A 156 -3.41 19.34 -1.69
C ASP A 156 -2.47 20.43 -2.23
N TYR A 157 -1.17 20.29 -2.01
CA TYR A 157 -0.18 21.20 -2.57
C TYR A 157 -0.23 21.27 -4.10
N LYS A 158 -0.34 20.10 -4.77
CA LYS A 158 -0.44 20.05 -6.24
C LYS A 158 -1.73 20.59 -6.82
N ARG A 159 -2.78 20.72 -6.01
CA ARG A 159 -4.04 21.38 -6.42
C ARG A 159 -4.00 22.89 -6.23
N SER A 160 -3.12 23.40 -5.39
CA SER A 160 -2.93 24.84 -5.24
C SER A 160 -2.19 25.43 -6.45
N GLU A 161 -2.40 26.72 -6.70
CA GLU A 161 -1.71 27.43 -7.78
C GLU A 161 -0.18 27.38 -7.63
N ALA A 162 0.31 27.44 -6.39
CA ALA A 162 1.74 27.32 -6.08
C ALA A 162 2.35 25.95 -6.47
N GLY A 163 1.53 24.89 -6.49
CA GLY A 163 1.97 23.51 -6.77
C GLY A 163 2.17 23.19 -8.25
N THR A 164 1.82 24.09 -9.16
CA THR A 164 1.89 23.83 -10.61
C THR A 164 3.31 23.82 -11.16
N SER A 165 4.24 24.60 -10.55
CA SER A 165 5.61 24.81 -11.05
C SER A 165 6.71 24.43 -10.06
N ARG A 166 6.38 24.08 -8.80
CA ARG A 166 7.36 23.82 -7.74
C ARG A 166 7.21 22.43 -7.13
N TRP A 167 8.29 21.94 -6.47
CA TRP A 167 8.22 20.78 -5.61
C TRP A 167 7.46 21.10 -4.32
N CYS A 168 6.86 20.07 -3.71
CA CYS A 168 6.19 20.19 -2.43
C CYS A 168 7.24 20.38 -1.32
N ASP A 169 7.14 21.49 -0.59
CA ASP A 169 8.03 21.89 0.51
C ASP A 169 7.26 22.23 1.78
N VAL A 170 6.01 21.75 1.90
CA VAL A 170 5.12 22.04 3.04
C VAL A 170 4.96 20.84 3.96
N GLY A 171 4.69 21.11 5.24
CA GLY A 171 4.42 20.05 6.22
C GLY A 171 5.57 19.05 6.37
N VAL A 172 5.29 17.76 6.21
CA VAL A 172 6.32 16.70 6.32
C VAL A 172 7.35 16.76 5.18
N TRP A 173 6.97 17.32 4.03
CA TRP A 173 7.85 17.49 2.87
C TRP A 173 8.93 18.56 3.08
N ALA A 174 8.72 19.50 4.01
CA ALA A 174 9.74 20.48 4.40
C ALA A 174 10.93 19.84 5.12
N ARG A 175 10.73 18.65 5.72
CA ARG A 175 11.76 17.94 6.49
C ARG A 175 12.31 16.71 5.79
N CYS A 176 11.54 16.11 4.88
CA CYS A 176 11.92 14.90 4.18
C CYS A 176 11.50 14.99 2.71
N ARG A 177 12.48 14.89 1.80
CA ARG A 177 12.25 14.98 0.35
C ARG A 177 11.33 13.88 -0.19
N HIS A 178 11.29 12.74 0.47
CA HIS A 178 10.51 11.58 0.08
C HIS A 178 9.72 11.03 1.27
N ALA A 179 8.90 11.89 1.90
CA ALA A 179 8.20 11.59 3.13
C ALA A 179 7.24 10.38 3.01
N ASN A 180 6.59 10.22 1.84
CA ASN A 180 5.73 9.06 1.59
C ASN A 180 6.53 7.76 1.47
N TYR A 181 7.68 7.75 0.80
CA TYR A 181 8.55 6.57 0.77
C TYR A 181 9.13 6.22 2.14
N LEU A 182 9.46 7.25 2.95
CA LEU A 182 9.88 7.02 4.33
C LEU A 182 8.77 6.32 5.12
N GLY A 183 7.52 6.78 4.98
CA GLY A 183 6.36 6.14 5.60
C GLY A 183 6.19 4.68 5.19
N GLU A 184 6.30 4.39 3.88
CA GLU A 184 6.23 3.02 3.35
C GLU A 184 7.36 2.14 3.89
N VAL A 185 8.60 2.62 3.89
CA VAL A 185 9.74 1.88 4.46
C VAL A 185 9.53 1.61 5.96
N MET A 186 9.10 2.60 6.73
CA MET A 186 8.77 2.42 8.14
C MET A 186 7.67 1.39 8.35
N PHE A 187 6.62 1.42 7.53
CA PHE A 187 5.54 0.44 7.60
C PHE A 187 6.07 -0.99 7.42
N TRP A 188 6.88 -1.23 6.40
CA TRP A 188 7.42 -2.57 6.13
C TRP A 188 8.48 -3.01 7.12
N VAL A 189 9.35 -2.12 7.57
CA VAL A 189 10.31 -2.40 8.65
C VAL A 189 9.58 -2.75 9.93
N GLY A 190 8.55 -1.96 10.29
CA GLY A 190 7.72 -2.23 11.46
C GLY A 190 6.99 -3.58 11.37
N THR A 191 6.42 -3.90 10.21
CA THR A 191 5.79 -5.20 9.92
C THR A 191 6.79 -6.35 10.10
N PHE A 192 7.99 -6.22 9.57
CA PHE A 192 9.04 -7.22 9.72
C PHE A 192 9.44 -7.39 11.20
N VAL A 193 9.76 -6.29 11.89
CA VAL A 193 10.18 -6.32 13.30
C VAL A 193 9.10 -6.93 14.20
N ALA A 194 7.83 -6.61 13.96
CA ALA A 194 6.71 -7.20 14.70
C ALA A 194 6.57 -8.73 14.45
N GLY A 195 7.01 -9.23 13.31
CA GLY A 195 6.98 -10.64 12.95
C GLY A 195 8.21 -11.44 13.41
N VAL A 196 9.36 -10.78 13.65
CA VAL A 196 10.63 -11.44 14.02
C VAL A 196 10.50 -12.45 15.17
N PRO A 197 9.76 -12.17 16.26
CA PRO A 197 9.62 -13.14 17.34
C PRO A 197 8.91 -14.43 16.93
N GLY A 198 8.24 -14.45 15.80
CA GLY A 198 7.55 -15.63 15.26
C GLY A 198 8.42 -16.46 14.28
N MET A 199 9.56 -15.93 13.89
CA MET A 199 10.52 -16.63 13.02
C MET A 199 11.40 -17.57 13.84
#